data_6759cf6389fc41919ef04355443c7624
#
_entry.id   6759cf6389fc41919ef04355443c7624
#
_cell.length_a   1.000
_cell.length_b   1.000
_cell.length_c   1.000
_cell.angle_alpha   90.00
_cell.angle_beta   90.00
_cell.angle_gamma   90.00
#
_symmetry.space_group_name_H-M   'P 1'
#
loop_
_entity.id
_entity.type
_entity.pdbx_description
1 polymer ?
#
loop_
_entity_poly.entity_id
_entity_poly.type
_entity_poly.pdbx_seq_one_letter_code
_entity_poly.pdbx_strand_id
1 'polypeptide(L)'
;MSLIKLFISISFLLFSSNLYSKEDVINLQLKDGIVKIKTFEDKAPKHVKQITDLVTKGSYDGVVFHRVIDGFMAQTGDVQFGNSNSDTYDLRRAGTGGSGNNIEAEFNDMPHKRGTLSMARAQDPNSADSQFFICFGDTPHLDGQYTVWGEVIEGMEVVDAIKKGDPVKNGLVDDPDKIIKMWIE
;
A
#
# COMPACT_ATOMS: atom_id res chain seq x y z
N MET A 1 35.67 30.48 -60.74
CA MET A 1 35.79 29.39 -59.84
C MET A 1 34.90 29.73 -58.62
N SER A 2 33.69 29.18 -58.55
CA SER A 2 32.70 29.46 -57.49
C SER A 2 32.62 28.26 -56.53
N LEU A 3 32.98 28.47 -55.24
CA LEU A 3 32.96 27.48 -54.25
C LEU A 3 31.52 27.43 -53.64
N ILE A 4 30.79 26.38 -53.94
CA ILE A 4 29.49 26.07 -53.35
C ILE A 4 29.77 25.50 -51.96
N LYS A 5 29.38 26.24 -50.87
CA LYS A 5 29.38 25.73 -49.49
C LYS A 5 28.10 24.93 -49.26
N LEU A 6 28.26 23.62 -49.15
CA LEU A 6 27.18 22.69 -48.76
C LEU A 6 26.95 22.78 -47.24
N PHE A 7 25.83 23.38 -46.81
CA PHE A 7 25.37 23.34 -45.42
C PHE A 7 24.61 22.03 -45.18
N ILE A 8 25.22 21.08 -44.44
CA ILE A 8 24.54 19.90 -43.94
C ILE A 8 23.86 20.30 -42.66
N SER A 9 22.53 20.45 -42.69
CA SER A 9 21.69 20.65 -41.53
C SER A 9 21.46 19.29 -40.87
N ILE A 10 22.13 19.04 -39.72
CA ILE A 10 21.86 17.85 -38.89
C ILE A 10 20.66 18.17 -38.01
N SER A 11 19.51 17.66 -38.41
CA SER A 11 18.28 17.72 -37.61
C SER A 11 18.39 16.70 -36.49
N PHE A 12 18.63 17.18 -35.24
CA PHE A 12 18.62 16.35 -34.04
C PHE A 12 17.16 16.09 -33.66
N LEU A 13 16.62 14.93 -34.04
CA LEU A 13 15.34 14.43 -33.52
C LEU A 13 15.55 14.06 -32.06
N LEU A 14 15.11 14.94 -31.17
CA LEU A 14 14.91 14.59 -29.74
C LEU A 14 13.77 13.61 -29.65
N PHE A 15 14.07 12.34 -29.56
CA PHE A 15 13.15 11.32 -29.10
C PHE A 15 12.93 11.58 -27.61
N SER A 16 11.85 12.30 -27.27
CA SER A 16 11.27 12.26 -25.91
C SER A 16 10.78 10.83 -25.68
N SER A 17 11.60 9.99 -25.07
CA SER A 17 11.10 8.78 -24.44
C SER A 17 10.20 9.22 -23.28
N ASN A 18 8.89 9.23 -23.51
CA ASN A 18 7.94 9.15 -22.39
C ASN A 18 8.25 7.86 -21.66
N LEU A 19 9.03 7.95 -20.59
CA LEU A 19 9.07 6.94 -19.54
C LEU A 19 7.66 6.95 -18.91
N TYR A 20 6.74 6.20 -19.48
CA TYR A 20 5.59 5.72 -18.77
C TYR A 20 6.18 4.84 -17.66
N SER A 21 6.19 5.32 -16.42
CA SER A 21 6.46 4.46 -15.29
C SER A 21 5.41 3.34 -15.38
N LYS A 22 5.86 2.10 -15.51
CA LYS A 22 4.99 0.94 -15.41
C LYS A 22 4.41 1.00 -14.01
N GLU A 23 3.11 1.30 -13.90
CA GLU A 23 2.43 1.28 -12.62
C GLU A 23 2.53 -0.15 -12.09
N ASP A 24 3.21 -0.33 -10.96
CA ASP A 24 3.36 -1.64 -10.36
C ASP A 24 2.03 -2.11 -9.80
N VAL A 25 1.66 -3.33 -10.16
CA VAL A 25 0.51 -4.03 -9.58
C VAL A 25 1.00 -4.99 -8.52
N ILE A 26 0.53 -4.80 -7.30
CA ILE A 26 0.80 -5.71 -6.18
C ILE A 26 -0.36 -6.70 -6.06
N ASN A 27 -0.02 -8.00 -6.07
CA ASN A 27 -0.95 -9.06 -5.78
C ASN A 27 -0.89 -9.38 -4.28
N LEU A 28 -2.06 -9.38 -3.62
CA LEU A 28 -2.27 -9.74 -2.22
C LEU A 28 -3.12 -11.01 -2.16
N GLN A 29 -2.53 -12.13 -1.81
CA GLN A 29 -3.23 -13.40 -1.68
C GLN A 29 -3.76 -13.59 -0.26
N LEU A 30 -5.07 -13.77 -0.15
CA LEU A 30 -5.79 -14.16 1.06
C LEU A 30 -6.37 -15.57 0.89
N LYS A 31 -7.00 -16.13 1.95
CA LYS A 31 -7.62 -17.46 1.91
C LYS A 31 -8.70 -17.60 0.84
N ASP A 32 -9.44 -16.52 0.56
CA ASP A 32 -10.61 -16.52 -0.32
C ASP A 32 -10.29 -16.05 -1.75
N GLY A 33 -9.03 -15.65 -2.05
CA GLY A 33 -8.62 -15.25 -3.39
C GLY A 33 -7.45 -14.27 -3.43
N ILE A 34 -7.30 -13.63 -4.58
CA ILE A 34 -6.25 -12.65 -4.85
C ILE A 34 -6.88 -11.27 -5.01
N VAL A 35 -6.32 -10.30 -4.34
CA VAL A 35 -6.63 -8.87 -4.49
C VAL A 35 -5.52 -8.23 -5.31
N LYS A 36 -5.86 -7.52 -6.40
CA LYS A 36 -4.88 -6.74 -7.18
C LYS A 36 -4.95 -5.28 -6.78
N ILE A 37 -3.79 -4.73 -6.50
CA ILE A 37 -3.61 -3.37 -6.00
C ILE A 37 -2.75 -2.60 -7.00
N LYS A 38 -3.29 -1.51 -7.55
CA LYS A 38 -2.55 -0.53 -8.34
C LYS A 38 -1.90 0.46 -7.38
N THR A 39 -0.60 0.75 -7.57
CA THR A 39 0.13 1.73 -6.75
C THR A 39 0.08 3.13 -7.36
N PHE A 40 0.20 4.17 -6.52
CA PHE A 40 0.23 5.58 -6.92
C PHE A 40 1.62 6.18 -6.66
N GLU A 41 2.64 5.73 -7.41
CA GLU A 41 4.02 6.17 -7.24
C GLU A 41 4.20 7.68 -7.48
N ASP A 42 3.40 8.27 -8.37
CA ASP A 42 3.40 9.71 -8.63
C ASP A 42 2.83 10.55 -7.47
N LYS A 43 2.02 9.95 -6.59
CA LYS A 43 1.36 10.61 -5.45
C LYS A 43 2.07 10.39 -4.12
N ALA A 44 2.67 9.21 -3.94
CA ALA A 44 3.29 8.81 -2.68
C ALA A 44 4.56 7.95 -2.92
N PRO A 45 5.60 8.49 -3.59
CA PRO A 45 6.77 7.73 -4.02
C PRO A 45 7.52 7.04 -2.87
N LYS A 46 7.67 7.70 -1.72
CA LYS A 46 8.37 7.12 -0.56
C LYS A 46 7.57 5.95 0.04
N HIS A 47 6.24 6.11 0.14
CA HIS A 47 5.36 5.09 0.69
C HIS A 47 5.25 3.89 -0.25
N VAL A 48 5.05 4.10 -1.56
CA VAL A 48 5.04 3.03 -2.55
C VAL A 48 6.36 2.28 -2.52
N LYS A 49 7.50 2.99 -2.50
CA LYS A 49 8.82 2.34 -2.38
C LYS A 49 8.95 1.50 -1.12
N GLN A 50 8.54 1.98 0.04
CA GLN A 50 8.61 1.23 1.29
C GLN A 50 7.75 -0.04 1.22
N ILE A 51 6.51 0.07 0.73
CA ILE A 51 5.61 -1.08 0.58
C ILE A 51 6.21 -2.10 -0.40
N THR A 52 6.68 -1.67 -1.58
CA THR A 52 7.26 -2.57 -2.60
C THR A 52 8.55 -3.24 -2.13
N ASP A 53 9.40 -2.53 -1.39
CA ASP A 53 10.60 -3.11 -0.76
C ASP A 53 10.23 -4.23 0.24
N LEU A 54 9.20 -4.01 1.08
CA LEU A 54 8.72 -5.00 2.05
C LEU A 54 8.02 -6.18 1.38
N VAL A 55 7.26 -5.95 0.30
CA VAL A 55 6.66 -6.98 -0.55
C VAL A 55 7.75 -7.86 -1.16
N THR A 56 8.76 -7.24 -1.77
CA THR A 56 9.87 -7.95 -2.42
C THR A 56 10.67 -8.82 -1.45
N LYS A 57 10.79 -8.38 -0.18
CA LYS A 57 11.44 -9.14 0.89
C LYS A 57 10.56 -10.26 1.47
N GLY A 58 9.28 -10.35 1.08
CA GLY A 58 8.31 -11.27 1.67
C GLY A 58 7.93 -10.92 3.12
N SER A 59 8.15 -9.67 3.55
CA SER A 59 7.93 -9.26 4.94
C SER A 59 6.45 -9.29 5.33
N TYR A 60 5.55 -9.21 4.37
CA TYR A 60 4.10 -9.27 4.60
C TYR A 60 3.53 -10.70 4.63
N ASP A 61 4.29 -11.72 4.19
CA ASP A 61 3.81 -13.10 4.19
C ASP A 61 3.59 -13.59 5.63
N GLY A 62 2.35 -13.94 5.96
CA GLY A 62 1.93 -14.34 7.30
C GLY A 62 1.41 -13.21 8.19
N VAL A 63 1.45 -11.96 7.74
CA VAL A 63 0.96 -10.81 8.53
C VAL A 63 -0.56 -10.79 8.59
N VAL A 64 -1.09 -10.60 9.80
CA VAL A 64 -2.52 -10.68 10.10
C VAL A 64 -3.24 -9.35 9.92
N PHE A 65 -4.54 -9.40 9.64
CA PHE A 65 -5.45 -8.26 9.72
C PHE A 65 -5.90 -8.09 11.17
N HIS A 66 -5.10 -7.40 11.97
CA HIS A 66 -5.28 -7.30 13.42
C HIS A 66 -6.42 -6.39 13.86
N ARG A 67 -6.86 -5.46 12.98
CA ARG A 67 -7.94 -4.51 13.25
C ARG A 67 -8.83 -4.35 12.02
N VAL A 68 -10.09 -4.77 12.14
CA VAL A 68 -11.06 -4.71 11.04
C VAL A 68 -12.38 -4.17 11.55
N ILE A 69 -12.78 -3.00 11.07
CA ILE A 69 -14.04 -2.34 11.42
C ILE A 69 -14.98 -2.41 10.23
N ASP A 70 -16.10 -3.11 10.41
CA ASP A 70 -17.10 -3.26 9.36
C ASP A 70 -17.58 -1.90 8.82
N GLY A 71 -17.72 -1.81 7.49
CA GLY A 71 -18.10 -0.57 6.81
C GLY A 71 -17.05 0.54 6.81
N PHE A 72 -15.92 0.36 7.53
CA PHE A 72 -14.85 1.36 7.61
C PHE A 72 -13.57 0.88 6.90
N MET A 73 -12.77 0.03 7.54
CA MET A 73 -11.49 -0.42 6.95
C MET A 73 -11.00 -1.75 7.53
N ALA A 74 -10.09 -2.42 6.80
CA ALA A 74 -9.28 -3.55 7.25
C ALA A 74 -7.81 -3.12 7.38
N GLN A 75 -7.23 -3.13 8.59
CA GLN A 75 -5.85 -2.73 8.88
C GLN A 75 -4.97 -3.95 9.10
N THR A 76 -3.78 -3.91 8.49
CA THR A 76 -2.75 -4.95 8.51
C THR A 76 -1.35 -4.33 8.46
N GLY A 77 -0.33 -5.12 8.19
CA GLY A 77 1.03 -4.65 7.86
C GLY A 77 1.96 -4.47 9.06
N ASP A 78 1.59 -4.92 10.27
CA ASP A 78 2.54 -5.01 11.39
C ASP A 78 3.48 -6.20 11.16
N VAL A 79 4.62 -5.95 10.53
CA VAL A 79 5.60 -6.98 10.19
C VAL A 79 6.38 -7.50 11.40
N GLN A 80 6.33 -6.79 12.54
CA GLN A 80 7.05 -7.15 13.75
C GLN A 80 6.23 -8.06 14.66
N PHE A 81 5.05 -7.62 15.09
CA PHE A 81 4.21 -8.34 16.05
C PHE A 81 2.99 -9.01 15.41
N GLY A 82 2.61 -8.58 14.22
CA GLY A 82 1.49 -9.12 13.46
C GLY A 82 1.87 -10.25 12.49
N ASN A 83 3.12 -10.63 12.36
CA ASN A 83 3.55 -11.68 11.43
C ASN A 83 3.49 -13.06 12.10
N SER A 84 2.46 -13.86 11.77
CA SER A 84 2.23 -15.20 12.34
C SER A 84 3.30 -16.24 11.98
N ASN A 85 4.20 -15.92 11.06
CA ASN A 85 5.34 -16.76 10.69
C ASN A 85 6.64 -16.38 11.44
N SER A 86 6.59 -15.31 12.26
CA SER A 86 7.75 -14.79 13.00
C SER A 86 7.76 -15.26 14.46
N ASP A 87 8.96 -15.46 15.02
CA ASP A 87 9.16 -15.74 16.45
C ASP A 87 8.73 -14.55 17.35
N THR A 88 8.57 -13.36 16.78
CA THR A 88 8.12 -12.15 17.50
C THR A 88 6.61 -11.98 17.49
N TYR A 89 5.86 -12.89 16.86
CA TYR A 89 4.40 -12.81 16.77
C TYR A 89 3.74 -12.72 18.15
N ASP A 90 2.99 -11.66 18.37
CA ASP A 90 2.13 -11.49 19.55
C ASP A 90 0.88 -10.71 19.16
N LEU A 91 -0.25 -11.42 19.03
CA LEU A 91 -1.52 -10.82 18.60
C LEU A 91 -1.99 -9.68 19.53
N ARG A 92 -1.62 -9.71 20.82
CA ARG A 92 -1.97 -8.63 21.77
C ARG A 92 -1.19 -7.34 21.52
N ARG A 93 -0.06 -7.44 20.81
CA ARG A 93 0.79 -6.33 20.41
C ARG A 93 0.63 -5.96 18.95
N ALA A 94 -0.01 -6.82 18.15
CA ALA A 94 -0.25 -6.55 16.73
C ALA A 94 -0.93 -5.19 16.54
N GLY A 95 -0.36 -4.38 15.64
CA GLY A 95 -0.74 -2.98 15.44
C GLY A 95 0.15 -1.97 16.16
N THR A 96 1.11 -2.41 17.00
CA THR A 96 2.05 -1.51 17.69
C THR A 96 3.47 -1.56 17.13
N GLY A 97 3.77 -2.49 16.22
CA GLY A 97 5.07 -2.67 15.58
C GLY A 97 5.11 -2.17 14.15
N GLY A 98 6.27 -2.38 13.52
CA GLY A 98 6.54 -2.00 12.14
C GLY A 98 7.87 -2.59 11.65
N SER A 99 8.41 -2.04 10.56
CA SER A 99 9.72 -2.41 10.02
C SER A 99 10.89 -1.71 10.73
N GLY A 100 10.59 -0.69 11.53
CA GLY A 100 11.56 0.19 12.17
C GLY A 100 12.05 1.34 11.29
N ASN A 101 11.37 1.62 10.19
CA ASN A 101 11.73 2.67 9.24
C ASN A 101 10.54 3.62 8.99
N ASN A 102 10.45 4.68 9.80
CA ASN A 102 9.41 5.69 9.64
C ASN A 102 9.59 6.50 8.35
N ILE A 103 8.46 6.88 7.75
CA ILE A 103 8.39 7.62 6.49
C ILE A 103 7.67 8.95 6.72
N GLU A 104 8.21 10.02 6.15
CA GLU A 104 7.53 11.32 6.11
C GLU A 104 6.21 11.24 5.36
N ALA A 105 5.19 11.94 5.85
CA ALA A 105 3.88 11.99 5.22
C ALA A 105 3.94 12.51 3.77
N GLU A 106 3.19 11.88 2.90
CA GLU A 106 2.97 12.29 1.51
C GLU A 106 1.47 12.48 1.27
N PHE A 107 0.84 13.38 2.07
CA PHE A 107 -0.57 13.67 1.91
C PHE A 107 -0.86 14.21 0.52
N ASN A 108 -1.89 13.66 -0.12
CA ASN A 108 -2.25 13.97 -1.49
C ASN A 108 -3.77 14.17 -1.65
N ASP A 109 -4.20 14.46 -2.87
CA ASP A 109 -5.58 14.78 -3.22
C ASP A 109 -6.46 13.56 -3.52
N MET A 110 -5.92 12.34 -3.37
CA MET A 110 -6.66 11.12 -3.59
C MET A 110 -7.68 10.89 -2.47
N PRO A 111 -8.97 10.71 -2.80
CA PRO A 111 -10.00 10.52 -1.79
C PRO A 111 -9.97 9.10 -1.21
N HIS A 112 -10.30 8.99 0.07
CA HIS A 112 -10.50 7.70 0.72
C HIS A 112 -11.88 7.14 0.38
N LYS A 113 -11.95 6.37 -0.71
CA LYS A 113 -13.14 5.66 -1.19
C LYS A 113 -13.02 4.17 -0.94
N ARG A 114 -14.11 3.44 -1.21
CA ARG A 114 -14.06 1.98 -1.22
C ARG A 114 -12.92 1.47 -2.10
N GLY A 115 -12.06 0.61 -1.55
CA GLY A 115 -10.89 0.04 -2.22
C GLY A 115 -9.62 0.88 -2.13
N THR A 116 -9.67 2.10 -1.57
CA THR A 116 -8.45 2.90 -1.35
C THR A 116 -7.54 2.25 -0.31
N LEU A 117 -6.23 2.20 -0.62
CA LEU A 117 -5.18 1.81 0.32
C LEU A 117 -4.46 3.05 0.85
N SER A 118 -4.36 3.14 2.17
CA SER A 118 -3.73 4.28 2.85
C SER A 118 -2.86 3.81 4.01
N MET A 119 -1.81 4.59 4.34
CA MET A 119 -0.88 4.23 5.41
C MET A 119 -1.48 4.47 6.78
N ALA A 120 -1.38 3.46 7.65
CA ALA A 120 -1.60 3.66 9.07
C ALA A 120 -0.40 4.37 9.71
N ARG A 121 -0.67 5.16 10.75
CA ARG A 121 0.34 5.91 11.49
C ARG A 121 -0.06 6.14 12.94
N ALA A 122 0.89 6.50 13.79
CA ALA A 122 0.62 6.99 15.12
C ALA A 122 0.15 8.47 15.08
N GLN A 123 0.24 9.19 16.20
CA GLN A 123 -0.18 10.58 16.27
C GLN A 123 0.67 11.52 15.39
N ASP A 124 1.99 11.28 15.34
CA ASP A 124 2.90 12.02 14.46
C ASP A 124 2.58 11.69 12.98
N PRO A 125 2.33 12.67 12.11
CA PRO A 125 2.15 12.47 10.68
C PRO A 125 3.29 11.70 10.00
N ASN A 126 4.52 11.86 10.48
CA ASN A 126 5.73 11.24 9.94
C ASN A 126 6.08 9.90 10.62
N SER A 127 5.10 9.23 11.21
CA SER A 127 5.27 7.93 11.88
C SER A 127 4.73 6.73 11.10
N ALA A 128 4.33 6.92 9.84
CA ALA A 128 4.00 5.80 8.96
C ALA A 128 5.24 4.91 8.75
N ASP A 129 5.03 3.59 8.66
CA ASP A 129 6.12 2.63 8.48
C ASP A 129 5.71 1.51 7.53
N SER A 130 5.16 0.42 8.04
CA SER A 130 4.75 -0.77 7.26
C SER A 130 3.26 -1.03 7.28
N GLN A 131 2.55 -0.50 8.27
CA GLN A 131 1.12 -0.75 8.43
C GLN A 131 0.28 0.06 7.45
N PHE A 132 -0.74 -0.58 6.90
CA PHE A 132 -1.70 0.06 5.99
C PHE A 132 -3.11 -0.48 6.21
N PHE A 133 -4.09 0.21 5.63
CA PHE A 133 -5.47 -0.23 5.66
C PHE A 133 -6.13 -0.12 4.28
N ILE A 134 -7.16 -0.94 4.07
CA ILE A 134 -8.00 -0.97 2.87
C ILE A 134 -9.39 -0.49 3.28
N CYS A 135 -9.91 0.54 2.63
CA CYS A 135 -11.23 1.10 2.92
C CYS A 135 -12.36 0.19 2.40
N PHE A 136 -13.35 -0.12 3.24
CA PHE A 136 -14.58 -0.83 2.82
C PHE A 136 -15.61 0.11 2.19
N GLY A 137 -15.55 1.41 2.48
CA GLY A 137 -16.46 2.43 1.97
C GLY A 137 -15.81 3.81 1.95
N ASP A 138 -16.59 4.83 1.65
CA ASP A 138 -16.12 6.21 1.59
C ASP A 138 -15.86 6.76 2.99
N THR A 139 -14.65 7.26 3.22
CA THR A 139 -14.19 7.78 4.52
C THR A 139 -13.54 9.16 4.37
N PRO A 140 -14.31 10.19 3.91
CA PRO A 140 -13.76 11.49 3.55
C PRO A 140 -13.13 12.25 4.72
N HIS A 141 -13.40 11.85 5.95
CA HIS A 141 -12.76 12.42 7.15
C HIS A 141 -11.26 12.09 7.26
N LEU A 142 -10.75 11.15 6.43
CA LEU A 142 -9.33 10.81 6.36
C LEU A 142 -8.58 11.59 5.27
N ASP A 143 -9.30 12.26 4.35
CA ASP A 143 -8.71 12.96 3.22
C ASP A 143 -7.75 14.07 3.69
N GLY A 144 -6.56 14.11 3.07
CA GLY A 144 -5.50 15.04 3.43
C GLY A 144 -4.83 14.79 4.80
N GLN A 145 -5.22 13.74 5.54
CA GLN A 145 -4.68 13.41 6.86
C GLN A 145 -3.92 12.08 6.90
N TYR A 146 -4.13 11.24 5.89
CA TYR A 146 -3.42 9.96 5.70
C TYR A 146 -2.91 9.88 4.27
N THR A 147 -1.76 9.21 4.09
CA THR A 147 -1.15 9.06 2.76
C THR A 147 -1.80 7.92 2.00
N VAL A 148 -2.54 8.26 0.95
CA VAL A 148 -3.06 7.29 -0.02
C VAL A 148 -1.91 6.86 -0.94
N TRP A 149 -1.69 5.55 -1.10
CA TRP A 149 -0.60 5.01 -1.90
C TRP A 149 -1.06 4.02 -2.98
N GLY A 150 -2.33 3.62 -3.00
CA GLY A 150 -2.85 2.70 -3.99
C GLY A 150 -4.36 2.49 -3.90
N GLU A 151 -4.87 1.67 -4.82
CA GLU A 151 -6.27 1.25 -4.87
C GLU A 151 -6.42 -0.21 -5.28
N VAL A 152 -7.45 -0.87 -4.79
CA VAL A 152 -7.86 -2.20 -5.25
C VAL A 152 -8.51 -2.07 -6.62
N ILE A 153 -7.95 -2.75 -7.62
CA ILE A 153 -8.48 -2.79 -8.98
C ILE A 153 -9.23 -4.10 -9.30
N GLU A 154 -8.93 -5.20 -8.57
CA GLU A 154 -9.63 -6.48 -8.67
C GLU A 154 -9.66 -7.17 -7.30
N GLY A 155 -10.71 -7.94 -7.00
CA GLY A 155 -10.81 -8.78 -5.80
C GLY A 155 -11.31 -8.05 -4.55
N MET A 156 -12.09 -6.96 -4.70
CA MET A 156 -12.63 -6.26 -3.54
C MET A 156 -13.61 -7.12 -2.72
N GLU A 157 -14.25 -8.11 -3.33
CA GLU A 157 -15.07 -9.13 -2.65
C GLU A 157 -14.25 -10.02 -1.71
N VAL A 158 -12.98 -10.26 -2.03
CA VAL A 158 -12.03 -10.97 -1.16
C VAL A 158 -11.69 -10.13 0.07
N VAL A 159 -11.54 -8.80 -0.11
CA VAL A 159 -11.35 -7.86 1.00
C VAL A 159 -12.58 -7.83 1.90
N ASP A 160 -13.78 -7.84 1.32
CA ASP A 160 -15.04 -7.88 2.08
C ASP A 160 -15.18 -9.15 2.93
N ALA A 161 -14.61 -10.26 2.49
CA ALA A 161 -14.64 -11.53 3.21
C ALA A 161 -13.72 -11.58 4.44
N ILE A 162 -12.81 -10.61 4.60
CA ILE A 162 -11.92 -10.52 5.76
C ILE A 162 -12.74 -10.46 7.04
N LYS A 163 -12.38 -11.33 8.01
CA LYS A 163 -13.04 -11.43 9.30
C LYS A 163 -13.07 -10.08 10.03
N LYS A 164 -14.28 -9.63 10.37
CA LYS A 164 -14.50 -8.39 11.10
C LYS A 164 -14.13 -8.56 12.56
N GLY A 165 -13.60 -7.51 13.16
CA GLY A 165 -13.25 -7.46 14.57
C GLY A 165 -14.42 -7.06 15.47
N ASP A 166 -14.17 -7.13 16.78
CA ASP A 166 -15.14 -6.74 17.81
C ASP A 166 -15.33 -5.20 17.80
N PRO A 167 -16.53 -4.70 17.51
CA PRO A 167 -16.80 -3.26 17.46
C PRO A 167 -16.63 -2.59 18.85
N VAL A 168 -16.83 -3.32 19.94
CA VAL A 168 -16.62 -2.79 21.30
C VAL A 168 -15.14 -2.62 21.62
N LYS A 169 -14.28 -3.45 21.00
CA LYS A 169 -12.82 -3.40 21.13
C LYS A 169 -12.15 -2.66 19.99
N ASN A 170 -12.81 -1.68 19.39
CA ASN A 170 -12.27 -0.88 18.29
C ASN A 170 -11.81 -1.72 17.07
N GLY A 171 -12.53 -2.80 16.78
CA GLY A 171 -12.27 -3.65 15.64
C GLY A 171 -11.12 -4.65 15.81
N LEU A 172 -10.64 -4.90 17.03
CA LEU A 172 -9.65 -5.95 17.28
C LEU A 172 -10.22 -7.32 16.86
N VAL A 173 -9.40 -8.10 16.13
CA VAL A 173 -9.80 -9.38 15.59
C VAL A 173 -9.18 -10.51 16.41
N ASP A 174 -10.03 -11.32 17.03
CA ASP A 174 -9.61 -12.59 17.62
C ASP A 174 -9.51 -13.64 16.50
N ASP A 175 -8.40 -14.38 16.38
CA ASP A 175 -8.13 -15.33 15.30
C ASP A 175 -8.29 -14.68 13.90
N PRO A 176 -7.39 -13.73 13.54
CA PRO A 176 -7.51 -12.93 12.34
C PRO A 176 -7.12 -13.68 11.07
N ASP A 177 -7.72 -13.28 9.94
CA ASP A 177 -7.22 -13.64 8.63
C ASP A 177 -5.83 -13.06 8.42
N LYS A 178 -5.03 -13.71 7.56
CA LYS A 178 -3.66 -13.31 7.28
C LYS A 178 -3.37 -13.24 5.79
N ILE A 179 -2.40 -12.45 5.45
CA ILE A 179 -1.77 -12.42 4.15
C ILE A 179 -1.04 -13.75 3.94
N ILE A 180 -1.41 -14.50 2.89
CA ILE A 180 -0.70 -15.73 2.53
C ILE A 180 0.58 -15.36 1.82
N LYS A 181 0.49 -14.43 0.86
CA LYS A 181 1.62 -13.94 0.08
C LYS A 181 1.33 -12.59 -0.54
N MET A 182 2.36 -11.74 -0.67
CA MET A 182 2.34 -10.55 -1.52
C MET A 182 3.48 -10.59 -2.54
N TRP A 183 3.21 -10.14 -3.79
CA TRP A 183 4.25 -10.03 -4.83
C TRP A 183 3.88 -8.95 -5.86
N ILE A 184 4.89 -8.46 -6.57
CA ILE A 184 4.74 -7.48 -7.66
C ILE A 184 4.60 -8.23 -8.99
N GLU A 185 3.65 -7.80 -9.84
CA GLU A 185 3.39 -8.39 -11.18
C GLU A 185 4.35 -7.82 -12.23
#